data_74c46539777d5c8e990d3ccfbac72c98
#
_entry.id   74c46539777d5c8e990d3ccfbac72c98
#
_cell.length_a   1.000
_cell.length_b   1.000
_cell.length_c   1.000
_cell.angle_alpha   90.00
_cell.angle_beta   90.00
_cell.angle_gamma   90.00
#
_symmetry.space_group_name_H-M   'P 1'
#
loop_
_entity.id
_entity.type
_entity.pdbx_description
1 polymer ?
#
loop_
_entity_poly.entity_id
_entity_poly.type
_entity_poly.pdbx_seq_one_letter_code
_entity_poly.pdbx_strand_id
1 'polypeptide(L)'
;GHSQGGLHLKKYIAENGGGDKVGRVVGVAATYHGTTLNGLADSLRPIIGSVPKLAEALASKAGVQQLVGSDIVQRLNALPDTDRRVQYTNLYSSGDTTATPNETSKLKSVNGADVANVEVGATCQLPIPPSHAGLPRNNQTIGLIYWGLTRTSGDDIPSAADCSVPSNRSATGSHSSLD
;
A
#
# COMPACT_ATOMS: atom_id res chain seq x y z
N GLY A 1 -0.86 0.56 -5.82
CA GLY A 1 -0.96 1.99 -5.49
C GLY A 1 -0.06 2.34 -4.32
N HIS A 2 0.62 3.50 -4.37
CA HIS A 2 1.44 4.01 -3.29
C HIS A 2 0.73 5.19 -2.59
N SER A 3 0.83 5.26 -1.27
CA SER A 3 0.32 6.40 -0.48
C SER A 3 -1.18 6.67 -0.77
N GLN A 4 -1.55 7.87 -1.19
CA GLN A 4 -2.90 8.24 -1.61
C GLN A 4 -3.48 7.31 -2.68
N GLY A 5 -2.63 6.67 -3.51
CA GLY A 5 -3.08 5.69 -4.49
C GLY A 5 -3.88 4.55 -3.86
N GLY A 6 -3.59 4.16 -2.61
CA GLY A 6 -4.37 3.17 -1.87
C GLY A 6 -5.80 3.64 -1.58
N LEU A 7 -5.97 4.89 -1.19
CA LEU A 7 -7.29 5.48 -0.96
C LEU A 7 -8.15 5.47 -2.23
N HIS A 8 -7.52 5.77 -3.39
CA HIS A 8 -8.20 5.69 -4.69
C HIS A 8 -8.58 4.25 -5.05
N LEU A 9 -7.71 3.26 -4.77
CA LEU A 9 -8.02 1.84 -4.97
C LEU A 9 -9.21 1.42 -4.13
N LYS A 10 -9.22 1.75 -2.83
CA LYS A 10 -10.35 1.46 -1.93
C LYS A 10 -11.64 2.08 -2.44
N LYS A 11 -11.59 3.35 -2.83
CA LYS A 11 -12.75 4.06 -3.40
C LYS A 11 -13.27 3.38 -4.66
N TYR A 12 -12.38 3.01 -5.58
CA TYR A 12 -12.78 2.39 -6.85
C TYR A 12 -13.46 1.04 -6.62
N ILE A 13 -12.92 0.22 -5.72
CA ILE A 13 -13.50 -1.09 -5.42
C ILE A 13 -14.83 -0.96 -4.70
N ALA A 14 -14.91 -0.10 -3.67
CA ALA A 14 -16.08 -0.01 -2.82
C ALA A 14 -17.25 0.77 -3.45
N GLU A 15 -16.98 1.80 -4.24
CA GLU A 15 -18.00 2.71 -4.76
C GLU A 15 -18.21 2.65 -6.28
N ASN A 16 -17.26 2.13 -7.04
CA ASN A 16 -17.25 2.23 -8.51
C ASN A 16 -17.28 0.85 -9.22
N GLY A 17 -17.69 -0.20 -8.53
CA GLY A 17 -17.83 -1.54 -9.08
C GLY A 17 -16.49 -2.20 -9.44
N GLY A 18 -15.40 -1.79 -8.78
CA GLY A 18 -14.07 -2.35 -9.00
C GLY A 18 -13.96 -3.82 -8.62
N GLY A 19 -14.79 -4.31 -7.70
CA GLY A 19 -14.79 -5.70 -7.25
C GLY A 19 -15.03 -6.73 -8.38
N ASP A 20 -15.69 -6.35 -9.46
CA ASP A 20 -15.90 -7.21 -10.63
C ASP A 20 -14.79 -7.10 -11.69
N LYS A 21 -13.90 -6.11 -11.54
CA LYS A 21 -12.90 -5.76 -12.56
C LYS A 21 -11.47 -5.93 -12.10
N VAL A 22 -11.24 -5.91 -10.78
CA VAL A 22 -9.92 -5.97 -10.17
C VAL A 22 -9.74 -7.35 -9.54
N GLY A 23 -8.79 -8.11 -10.04
CA GLY A 23 -8.43 -9.40 -9.43
C GLY A 23 -7.46 -9.26 -8.25
N ARG A 24 -6.54 -8.30 -8.33
CA ARG A 24 -5.49 -8.10 -7.32
C ARG A 24 -5.25 -6.64 -7.04
N VAL A 25 -4.98 -6.33 -5.77
CA VAL A 25 -4.53 -5.03 -5.28
C VAL A 25 -3.20 -5.19 -4.57
N VAL A 26 -2.23 -4.35 -4.92
CA VAL A 26 -1.01 -4.19 -4.13
C VAL A 26 -0.92 -2.74 -3.67
N GLY A 27 -1.08 -2.52 -2.38
CA GLY A 27 -0.89 -1.24 -1.72
C GLY A 27 0.52 -1.12 -1.14
N VAL A 28 1.18 0.01 -1.34
CA VAL A 28 2.50 0.29 -0.78
C VAL A 28 2.40 1.56 0.04
N ALA A 29 2.60 1.47 1.34
CA ALA A 29 2.39 2.59 2.28
C ALA A 29 1.07 3.34 2.03
N ALA A 30 0.02 2.57 1.75
CA ALA A 30 -1.27 3.10 1.36
C ALA A 30 -1.98 3.76 2.57
N THR A 31 -2.60 4.91 2.35
CA THR A 31 -3.34 5.63 3.40
C THR A 31 -4.84 5.28 3.36
N TYR A 32 -5.17 4.00 3.43
CA TYR A 32 -6.56 3.50 3.30
C TYR A 32 -7.54 4.11 4.30
N HIS A 33 -7.05 4.42 5.51
CA HIS A 33 -7.85 4.96 6.62
C HIS A 33 -7.49 6.42 6.95
N GLY A 34 -6.75 7.08 6.04
CA GLY A 34 -6.20 8.41 6.26
C GLY A 34 -4.87 8.39 6.99
N THR A 35 -4.30 9.56 7.22
CA THR A 35 -3.04 9.70 7.95
C THR A 35 -3.10 10.82 8.96
N THR A 36 -2.41 10.64 10.10
CA THR A 36 -2.18 11.68 11.11
C THR A 36 -0.91 12.48 10.81
N LEU A 37 -0.11 12.09 9.80
CA LEU A 37 1.21 12.66 9.56
C LEU A 37 2.08 12.70 10.83
N ASN A 38 2.14 11.57 11.53
CA ASN A 38 2.85 11.44 12.82
C ASN A 38 2.30 12.39 13.90
N GLY A 39 0.98 12.53 13.99
CA GLY A 39 0.32 13.42 14.97
C GLY A 39 0.30 14.89 14.57
N LEU A 40 0.95 15.27 13.48
CA LEU A 40 1.02 16.63 12.99
C LEU A 40 -0.34 17.16 12.53
N ALA A 41 -1.19 16.29 11.99
CA ALA A 41 -2.53 16.65 11.55
C ALA A 41 -3.39 17.22 12.68
N ASP A 42 -3.30 16.66 13.89
CA ASP A 42 -4.06 17.13 15.05
C ASP A 42 -3.53 18.46 15.59
N SER A 43 -2.20 18.66 15.53
CA SER A 43 -1.55 19.91 15.93
C SER A 43 -1.83 21.05 14.94
N LEU A 44 -2.19 20.74 13.72
CA LEU A 44 -2.34 21.70 12.63
C LEU A 44 -3.80 22.08 12.33
N ARG A 45 -4.78 21.36 12.87
CA ARG A 45 -6.19 21.75 12.74
C ARG A 45 -6.48 23.21 13.06
N PRO A 46 -5.86 23.83 14.12
CA PRO A 46 -6.02 25.25 14.37
C PRO A 46 -5.11 26.16 13.54
N ILE A 47 -4.08 25.64 12.85
CA ILE A 47 -2.95 26.43 12.33
C ILE A 47 -2.76 26.29 10.81
N ILE A 48 -3.62 25.59 10.09
CA ILE A 48 -3.49 25.35 8.63
C ILE A 48 -3.26 26.65 7.81
N GLY A 49 -3.54 27.81 8.37
CA GLY A 49 -3.25 29.10 7.75
C GLY A 49 -1.89 29.72 8.07
N SER A 50 -1.07 29.14 8.96
CA SER A 50 0.07 29.86 9.56
C SER A 50 1.47 29.28 9.28
N VAL A 51 1.62 28.13 8.62
CA VAL A 51 2.92 27.50 8.37
C VAL A 51 3.12 27.19 6.87
N PRO A 52 3.88 28.05 6.13
CA PRO A 52 3.96 27.98 4.66
C PRO A 52 4.43 26.66 4.08
N LYS A 53 5.48 26.02 4.62
CA LYS A 53 6.04 24.77 4.05
C LYS A 53 5.17 23.54 4.28
N LEU A 54 4.40 23.53 5.35
CA LEU A 54 3.49 22.45 5.66
C LEU A 54 2.15 22.68 4.94
N ALA A 55 1.75 23.96 4.80
CA ALA A 55 0.68 24.36 3.93
C ALA A 55 0.98 23.98 2.47
N GLU A 56 2.21 24.02 1.98
CA GLU A 56 2.58 23.55 0.64
C GLU A 56 2.46 22.04 0.47
N ALA A 57 2.87 21.23 1.45
CA ALA A 57 2.69 19.78 1.42
C ALA A 57 1.20 19.37 1.56
N LEU A 58 0.42 20.16 2.30
CA LEU A 58 -1.02 20.02 2.48
C LEU A 58 -1.83 20.89 1.52
N ALA A 59 -1.20 21.80 0.79
CA ALA A 59 -1.82 22.84 -0.04
C ALA A 59 -2.56 22.29 -1.27
N SER A 60 -2.37 21.02 -1.61
CA SER A 60 -3.30 20.40 -2.53
C SER A 60 -4.56 19.97 -1.76
N LYS A 61 -5.73 20.28 -2.30
CA LYS A 61 -7.01 19.74 -1.82
C LYS A 61 -6.94 18.22 -1.58
N ALA A 62 -6.16 17.52 -2.40
CA ALA A 62 -5.88 16.11 -2.30
C ALA A 62 -5.09 15.72 -1.03
N GLY A 63 -4.11 16.52 -0.61
CA GLY A 63 -3.34 16.29 0.62
C GLY A 63 -4.22 16.37 1.87
N VAL A 64 -5.05 17.40 1.96
CA VAL A 64 -6.01 17.59 3.06
C VAL A 64 -7.04 16.46 3.11
N GLN A 65 -7.46 15.95 1.95
CA GLN A 65 -8.42 14.85 1.85
C GLN A 65 -7.90 13.51 2.38
N GLN A 66 -6.60 13.34 2.53
CA GLN A 66 -6.01 12.13 3.10
C GLN A 66 -5.92 12.16 4.64
N LEU A 67 -6.14 13.30 5.26
CA LEU A 67 -6.05 13.41 6.71
C LEU A 67 -7.17 12.62 7.39
N VAL A 68 -6.83 11.98 8.51
CA VAL A 68 -7.81 11.39 9.40
C VAL A 68 -8.86 12.44 9.78
N GLY A 69 -10.13 12.07 9.69
CA GLY A 69 -11.25 12.96 10.00
C GLY A 69 -11.71 13.83 8.83
N SER A 70 -11.11 13.74 7.64
CA SER A 70 -11.69 14.34 6.43
C SER A 70 -12.97 13.61 6.00
N ASP A 71 -13.90 14.30 5.36
CA ASP A 71 -15.19 13.73 4.94
C ASP A 71 -15.02 12.51 4.03
N ILE A 72 -14.02 12.53 3.13
CA ILE A 72 -13.75 11.41 2.23
C ILE A 72 -13.22 10.19 2.97
N VAL A 73 -12.32 10.38 3.94
CA VAL A 73 -11.78 9.30 4.76
C VAL A 73 -12.87 8.72 5.67
N GLN A 74 -13.68 9.56 6.30
CA GLN A 74 -14.80 9.11 7.12
C GLN A 74 -15.80 8.29 6.30
N ARG A 75 -16.19 8.76 5.11
CA ARG A 75 -17.09 8.03 4.22
C ARG A 75 -16.51 6.68 3.80
N LEU A 76 -15.23 6.62 3.41
CA LEU A 76 -14.60 5.38 2.99
C LEU A 76 -14.36 4.41 4.16
N ASN A 77 -14.18 4.91 5.38
CA ASN A 77 -14.07 4.08 6.57
C ASN A 77 -15.42 3.50 7.04
N ALA A 78 -16.54 4.07 6.60
CA ALA A 78 -17.87 3.50 6.83
C ALA A 78 -18.19 2.34 5.87
N LEU A 79 -17.41 2.15 4.81
CA LEU A 79 -17.56 1.05 3.85
C LEU A 79 -16.70 -0.15 4.25
N PRO A 80 -17.03 -1.36 3.77
CA PRO A 80 -16.17 -2.53 3.95
C PRO A 80 -14.75 -2.26 3.44
N ASP A 81 -13.74 -2.74 4.17
CA ASP A 81 -12.34 -2.57 3.79
C ASP A 81 -11.99 -3.32 2.51
N THR A 82 -12.64 -4.44 2.26
CA THR A 82 -12.29 -5.38 1.19
C THR A 82 -13.52 -5.99 0.54
N ASP A 83 -13.36 -6.37 -0.71
CA ASP A 83 -14.31 -7.18 -1.48
C ASP A 83 -13.75 -8.60 -1.62
N ARG A 84 -14.55 -9.65 -1.32
CA ARG A 84 -14.13 -11.05 -1.35
C ARG A 84 -13.64 -11.55 -2.71
N ARG A 85 -13.94 -10.83 -3.79
CA ARG A 85 -13.54 -11.17 -5.16
C ARG A 85 -12.14 -10.68 -5.50
N VAL A 86 -11.55 -9.85 -4.65
CA VAL A 86 -10.25 -9.20 -4.86
C VAL A 86 -9.23 -9.74 -3.87
N GLN A 87 -8.03 -10.04 -4.33
CA GLN A 87 -6.89 -10.41 -3.50
C GLN A 87 -6.07 -9.17 -3.15
N TYR A 88 -5.80 -8.96 -1.87
CA TYR A 88 -5.10 -7.77 -1.38
C TYR A 88 -3.73 -8.12 -0.82
N THR A 89 -2.73 -7.33 -1.19
CA THR A 89 -1.40 -7.35 -0.57
C THR A 89 -1.05 -5.93 -0.16
N ASN A 90 -0.87 -5.68 1.13
CA ASN A 90 -0.61 -4.37 1.69
C ASN A 90 0.78 -4.35 2.30
N LEU A 91 1.68 -3.60 1.69
CA LEU A 91 3.08 -3.46 2.11
C LEU A 91 3.23 -2.17 2.91
N TYR A 92 3.72 -2.27 4.13
CA TYR A 92 3.97 -1.13 5.02
C TYR A 92 5.33 -1.26 5.69
N SER A 93 5.79 -0.21 6.35
CA SER A 93 7.09 -0.17 7.01
C SER A 93 7.02 0.57 8.34
N SER A 94 7.66 0.04 9.35
CA SER A 94 7.85 0.73 10.64
C SER A 94 8.72 1.99 10.53
N GLY A 95 9.49 2.15 9.45
CA GLY A 95 10.24 3.36 9.12
C GLY A 95 9.43 4.46 8.43
N ASP A 96 8.15 4.20 8.14
CA ASP A 96 7.25 5.19 7.54
C ASP A 96 6.68 6.14 8.58
N THR A 97 7.03 7.42 8.47
CA THR A 97 6.54 8.51 9.34
C THR A 97 5.48 9.39 8.66
N THR A 98 5.04 9.01 7.46
CA THR A 98 4.05 9.74 6.66
C THR A 98 2.69 9.05 6.68
N ALA A 99 2.63 7.75 6.36
CA ALA A 99 1.42 6.95 6.50
C ALA A 99 1.30 6.44 7.94
N THR A 100 0.78 7.29 8.82
CA THR A 100 0.73 7.03 10.26
C THR A 100 -0.68 7.17 10.84
N PRO A 101 -1.01 6.37 11.88
CA PRO A 101 -0.24 5.18 12.31
C PRO A 101 -0.10 4.17 11.18
N ASN A 102 0.91 3.27 11.22
CA ASN A 102 1.16 2.31 10.12
C ASN A 102 0.00 1.35 9.86
N GLU A 103 -0.91 1.20 10.81
CA GLU A 103 -2.19 0.47 10.67
C GLU A 103 -3.06 1.03 9.54
N THR A 104 -2.88 2.31 9.17
CA THR A 104 -3.61 2.91 8.04
C THR A 104 -3.35 2.19 6.72
N SER A 105 -2.19 1.54 6.60
CA SER A 105 -1.79 0.77 5.41
C SER A 105 -2.28 -0.68 5.41
N LYS A 106 -2.99 -1.11 6.46
CA LYS A 106 -3.54 -2.46 6.57
C LYS A 106 -5.02 -2.46 6.20
N LEU A 107 -5.48 -3.57 5.64
CA LEU A 107 -6.90 -3.81 5.40
C LEU A 107 -7.38 -5.01 6.22
N LYS A 108 -8.64 -4.97 6.63
CA LYS A 108 -9.30 -6.10 7.29
C LYS A 108 -9.97 -6.98 6.23
N SER A 109 -9.83 -8.30 6.38
CA SER A 109 -10.62 -9.24 5.59
C SER A 109 -12.10 -9.12 5.96
N VAL A 110 -12.93 -8.85 4.97
CA VAL A 110 -14.38 -8.81 5.10
C VAL A 110 -14.97 -9.91 4.23
N ASN A 111 -15.90 -10.70 4.78
CA ASN A 111 -16.56 -11.81 4.09
C ASN A 111 -15.59 -12.82 3.43
N GLY A 112 -14.44 -13.07 4.08
CA GLY A 112 -13.45 -14.03 3.61
C GLY A 112 -12.59 -13.52 2.45
N ALA A 113 -12.44 -12.20 2.27
CA ALA A 113 -11.50 -11.62 1.31
C ALA A 113 -10.06 -12.05 1.65
N ASP A 114 -9.28 -12.34 0.62
CA ASP A 114 -7.87 -12.74 0.75
C ASP A 114 -7.01 -11.49 0.97
N VAL A 115 -6.42 -11.36 2.17
CA VAL A 115 -5.67 -10.17 2.58
C VAL A 115 -4.34 -10.56 3.22
N ALA A 116 -3.25 -10.08 2.65
CA ALA A 116 -1.92 -10.10 3.24
C ALA A 116 -1.51 -8.68 3.66
N ASN A 117 -1.22 -8.48 4.95
CA ASN A 117 -0.64 -7.24 5.49
C ASN A 117 0.81 -7.52 5.89
N VAL A 118 1.76 -6.96 5.15
CA VAL A 118 3.18 -7.35 5.21
C VAL A 118 4.04 -6.16 5.65
N GLU A 119 4.76 -6.32 6.75
CA GLU A 119 5.79 -5.36 7.17
C GLU A 119 7.10 -5.65 6.44
N VAL A 120 7.53 -4.73 5.60
CA VAL A 120 8.65 -4.93 4.68
C VAL A 120 9.99 -5.10 5.41
N GLY A 121 10.24 -4.29 6.44
CA GLY A 121 11.49 -4.34 7.19
C GLY A 121 11.68 -5.68 7.88
N ALA A 122 10.67 -6.15 8.59
CA ALA A 122 10.72 -7.42 9.32
C ALA A 122 10.78 -8.63 8.36
N THR A 123 9.92 -8.65 7.33
CA THR A 123 9.87 -9.75 6.36
C THR A 123 11.19 -9.91 5.60
N CYS A 124 11.76 -8.79 5.17
CA CYS A 124 13.01 -8.79 4.41
C CYS A 124 14.27 -8.67 5.28
N GLN A 125 14.12 -8.70 6.60
CA GLN A 125 15.23 -8.64 7.57
C GLN A 125 16.15 -7.41 7.34
N LEU A 126 15.54 -6.27 7.05
CA LEU A 126 16.27 -5.05 6.77
C LEU A 126 16.74 -4.38 8.08
N PRO A 127 18.05 -4.03 8.19
CA PRO A 127 18.56 -3.35 9.39
C PRO A 127 17.96 -1.95 9.59
N ILE A 128 17.53 -1.33 8.49
CA ILE A 128 16.84 -0.03 8.50
C ILE A 128 15.57 -0.19 7.66
N PRO A 129 14.38 -0.14 8.30
CA PRO A 129 13.11 -0.21 7.58
C PRO A 129 12.96 0.98 6.61
N PRO A 130 12.42 0.77 5.39
CA PRO A 130 12.29 1.82 4.39
C PRO A 130 11.37 2.95 4.86
N SER A 131 11.72 4.19 4.52
CA SER A 131 10.85 5.34 4.70
C SER A 131 9.68 5.34 3.71
N HIS A 132 8.69 6.21 3.90
CA HIS A 132 7.54 6.36 3.00
C HIS A 132 7.92 6.51 1.52
N ALA A 133 8.81 7.44 1.22
CA ALA A 133 9.29 7.67 -0.14
C ALA A 133 10.31 6.62 -0.61
N GLY A 134 10.93 5.90 0.32
CA GLY A 134 11.87 4.82 0.06
C GLY A 134 11.18 3.54 -0.37
N LEU A 135 10.01 3.22 0.19
CA LEU A 135 9.30 1.97 -0.07
C LEU A 135 9.13 1.66 -1.56
N PRO A 136 8.60 2.53 -2.43
CA PRO A 136 8.40 2.20 -3.84
C PRO A 136 9.70 2.08 -4.66
N ARG A 137 10.85 2.44 -4.08
CA ARG A 137 12.18 2.39 -4.72
C ARG A 137 13.09 1.32 -4.13
N ASN A 138 12.68 0.68 -3.06
CA ASN A 138 13.45 -0.35 -2.38
C ASN A 138 13.30 -1.68 -3.13
N ASN A 139 14.41 -2.33 -3.46
CA ASN A 139 14.42 -3.57 -4.23
C ASN A 139 13.66 -4.70 -3.54
N GLN A 140 13.72 -4.80 -2.21
CA GLN A 140 13.01 -5.81 -1.44
C GLN A 140 11.50 -5.56 -1.47
N THR A 141 11.08 -4.29 -1.41
CA THR A 141 9.67 -3.93 -1.61
C THR A 141 9.20 -4.31 -3.01
N ILE A 142 10.03 -4.13 -4.04
CA ILE A 142 9.72 -4.54 -5.42
C ILE A 142 9.55 -6.05 -5.50
N GLY A 143 10.39 -6.83 -4.81
CA GLY A 143 10.23 -8.28 -4.68
C GLY A 143 8.86 -8.65 -4.08
N LEU A 144 8.48 -8.02 -2.98
CA LEU A 144 7.17 -8.25 -2.35
C LEU A 144 5.99 -7.75 -3.19
N ILE A 145 6.16 -6.71 -4.01
CA ILE A 145 5.14 -6.31 -5.00
C ILE A 145 4.95 -7.44 -6.02
N TYR A 146 6.06 -8.00 -6.54
CA TYR A 146 6.00 -9.14 -7.46
C TYR A 146 5.31 -10.33 -6.82
N TRP A 147 5.70 -10.69 -5.58
CA TRP A 147 5.02 -11.74 -4.82
C TRP A 147 3.52 -11.46 -4.69
N GLY A 148 3.11 -10.26 -4.29
CA GLY A 148 1.71 -9.87 -4.14
C GLY A 148 0.90 -9.98 -5.44
N LEU A 149 1.56 -9.78 -6.59
CA LEU A 149 0.94 -9.93 -7.91
C LEU A 149 0.85 -11.38 -8.38
N THR A 150 1.64 -12.29 -7.80
CA THR A 150 1.78 -13.69 -8.27
C THR A 150 1.39 -14.75 -7.24
N ARG A 151 1.31 -14.40 -5.94
CA ARG A 151 0.98 -15.34 -4.87
C ARG A 151 -0.35 -16.07 -5.12
N THR A 152 -0.45 -17.29 -4.67
CA THR A 152 -1.72 -18.04 -4.70
C THR A 152 -2.68 -17.54 -3.63
N SER A 153 -3.97 -17.80 -3.80
CA SER A 153 -4.97 -17.44 -2.78
C SER A 153 -4.71 -18.24 -1.49
N GLY A 154 -4.75 -17.56 -0.36
CA GLY A 154 -4.46 -18.13 0.95
C GLY A 154 -2.98 -18.16 1.33
N ASP A 155 -2.05 -17.85 0.42
CA ASP A 155 -0.65 -17.60 0.73
C ASP A 155 -0.49 -16.12 1.14
N ASP A 156 -0.69 -15.84 2.41
CA ASP A 156 -0.74 -14.47 2.94
C ASP A 156 0.50 -14.07 3.77
N ILE A 157 1.48 -14.98 3.90
CA ILE A 157 2.70 -14.78 4.69
C ILE A 157 3.93 -14.99 3.80
N PRO A 158 4.53 -13.93 3.23
CA PRO A 158 5.76 -14.05 2.47
C PRO A 158 6.96 -14.35 3.36
N SER A 159 7.96 -14.97 2.76
CA SER A 159 9.26 -15.22 3.36
C SER A 159 10.31 -14.18 2.92
N ALA A 160 11.48 -14.22 3.51
CA ALA A 160 12.61 -13.39 3.07
C ALA A 160 13.04 -13.66 1.61
N ALA A 161 12.77 -14.86 1.08
CA ALA A 161 13.06 -15.21 -0.30
C ALA A 161 12.18 -14.41 -1.29
N ASP A 162 10.97 -14.04 -0.88
CA ASP A 162 10.03 -13.28 -1.70
C ASP A 162 10.40 -11.79 -1.80
N CYS A 163 11.40 -11.34 -1.04
CA CYS A 163 11.96 -9.99 -1.12
C CYS A 163 12.85 -9.75 -2.34
N SER A 164 12.91 -10.69 -3.26
CA SER A 164 13.66 -10.56 -4.51
C SER A 164 12.78 -10.97 -5.69
N VAL A 165 12.85 -10.19 -6.77
CA VAL A 165 12.21 -10.58 -8.02
C VAL A 165 12.95 -11.80 -8.58
N PRO A 166 12.27 -12.91 -8.92
CA PRO A 166 12.92 -14.04 -9.54
C PRO A 166 13.66 -13.58 -10.80
N SER A 167 14.97 -13.86 -10.87
CA SER A 167 15.73 -13.66 -12.11
C SER A 167 15.12 -14.58 -13.16
N ASN A 168 14.66 -14.03 -14.28
CA ASN A 168 14.37 -14.82 -15.46
C ASN A 168 15.63 -15.59 -15.80
N ARG A 169 15.65 -16.89 -15.56
CA ARG A 169 16.62 -17.75 -16.20
C ARG A 169 16.36 -17.58 -17.69
N SER A 170 17.31 -16.96 -18.38
CA SER A 170 17.29 -16.85 -19.83
C SER A 170 16.90 -18.22 -20.38
N ALA A 171 15.80 -18.28 -21.12
CA ALA A 171 15.52 -19.41 -21.96
C ALA A 171 16.66 -19.42 -23.00
N THR A 172 17.73 -20.13 -22.70
CA THR A 172 18.72 -20.54 -23.69
C THR A 172 18.01 -21.54 -24.58
N GLY A 173 17.29 -21.02 -25.57
CA GLY A 173 16.80 -21.79 -26.69
C GLY A 173 18.03 -22.31 -27.42
N SER A 174 18.32 -23.59 -27.27
CA SER A 174 19.21 -24.29 -28.16
C SER A 174 18.58 -24.27 -29.56
N HIS A 175 19.02 -23.36 -30.41
CA HIS A 175 18.86 -23.53 -31.83
C HIS A 175 19.69 -24.75 -32.23
N SER A 176 19.07 -25.91 -32.32
CA SER A 176 19.62 -27.02 -33.11
C SER A 176 19.51 -26.61 -34.57
N SER A 177 20.65 -26.26 -35.16
CA SER A 177 20.79 -26.18 -36.59
C SER A 177 20.46 -27.55 -37.17
N LEU A 178 19.45 -27.64 -37.97
CA LEU A 178 19.22 -28.78 -38.91
C LEU A 178 20.05 -28.47 -40.15
N ASP A 179 21.15 -29.25 -40.31
CA ASP A 179 21.79 -29.49 -41.59
C ASP A 179 20.95 -30.46 -42.43
#